data_7e0450ab934e730e4bb954d14d28249e
#
_entry.id   7e0450ab934e730e4bb954d14d28249e
#
_cell.length_a   1.000
_cell.length_b   1.000
_cell.length_c   1.000
_cell.angle_alpha   90.00
_cell.angle_beta   90.00
_cell.angle_gamma   90.00
#
_symmetry.space_group_name_H-M   'P 1'
#
loop_
_entity.id
_entity.type
_entity.pdbx_description
1 polymer ?
#
loop_
_entity_poly.entity_id
_entity_poly.type
_entity_poly.pdbx_seq_one_letter_code
_entity_poly.pdbx_strand_id
1 'polypeptide(L)'
;MSTPKILSVDDSRMIHTLINKAFAPHDVQMVFANNGAEGLEAAEREKPDVILLDVTMPVMDGIECLTRLKATPSLKDIPVIMLTAEAGKENVLKIAKMGVRDYIVKPFVEGAVIDRVGRIVTLKPKSGAPAPAAPAAAPVANKKPRVVTDAIKILVVDEHPAIIESIQKAVNKRGWKVVGAASPDAAQGHVAANIAAEDTPDIVLISLAFPNKAGLKFFTTARSHPALKNIPFLGLCLKTATFEQNDAKDTGFAGCITKPLDAAEIPDRIARAMELDVTPVFYSSEGDVQVVTIPPDLSEVGSIDLSRQSRAKIADFVNAGYGKLLLDLTGVSKVEVPIIRAVASIVHECEKIGIDWRMVGTDVDNLPNFPTIVETNLKVAALKDLPNPFKGKNHLDIHPTRAAAIGSF
;
A
#
# COMPACT_ATOMS: atom_id res chain seq x y z
N MET A 1 33.46 -9.48 13.58
CA MET A 1 32.01 -9.63 13.77
C MET A 1 31.58 -10.77 12.87
N SER A 2 30.86 -11.76 13.40
CA SER A 2 30.39 -12.93 12.64
C SER A 2 29.31 -12.50 11.62
N THR A 3 29.24 -13.21 10.51
CA THR A 3 28.16 -13.07 9.51
C THR A 3 26.82 -13.41 10.16
N PRO A 4 25.81 -12.52 10.12
CA PRO A 4 24.50 -12.75 10.72
C PRO A 4 23.84 -14.00 10.13
N LYS A 5 23.23 -14.81 11.00
CA LYS A 5 22.52 -16.03 10.62
C LYS A 5 21.01 -15.82 10.77
N ILE A 6 20.26 -16.02 9.69
CA ILE A 6 18.80 -15.84 9.63
C ILE A 6 18.16 -17.21 9.38
N LEU A 7 17.26 -17.63 10.28
CA LEU A 7 16.44 -18.83 10.10
C LEU A 7 15.07 -18.44 9.56
N SER A 8 14.67 -19.01 8.43
CA SER A 8 13.32 -18.88 7.87
C SER A 8 12.57 -20.20 8.03
N VAL A 9 11.45 -20.17 8.74
CA VAL A 9 10.58 -21.32 9.00
C VAL A 9 9.24 -21.08 8.32
N ASP A 10 8.99 -21.78 7.21
CA ASP A 10 7.80 -21.62 6.37
C ASP A 10 7.63 -22.89 5.53
N ASP A 11 6.41 -23.39 5.33
CA ASP A 11 6.17 -24.58 4.51
C ASP A 11 6.17 -24.29 3.00
N SER A 12 6.17 -23.01 2.63
CA SER A 12 6.16 -22.55 1.25
C SER A 12 7.56 -22.37 0.67
N ARG A 13 7.93 -23.20 -0.28
CA ARG A 13 9.17 -23.05 -1.07
C ARG A 13 9.27 -21.70 -1.77
N MET A 14 8.12 -21.11 -2.14
CA MET A 14 8.05 -19.78 -2.76
C MET A 14 8.52 -18.70 -1.77
N ILE A 15 8.09 -18.78 -0.52
CA ILE A 15 8.52 -17.84 0.54
C ILE A 15 10.02 -18.00 0.81
N HIS A 16 10.52 -19.23 0.90
CA HIS A 16 11.96 -19.49 1.02
C HIS A 16 12.76 -18.87 -0.11
N THR A 17 12.28 -19.02 -1.36
CA THR A 17 12.93 -18.44 -2.55
C THR A 17 12.91 -16.91 -2.49
N LEU A 18 11.78 -16.29 -2.11
CA LEU A 18 11.64 -14.84 -1.98
C LEU A 18 12.57 -14.29 -0.90
N ILE A 19 12.60 -14.91 0.28
CA ILE A 19 13.47 -14.50 1.39
C ILE A 19 14.95 -14.70 1.01
N ASN A 20 15.31 -15.83 0.41
CA ASN A 20 16.68 -16.07 -0.04
C ASN A 20 17.14 -15.03 -1.08
N LYS A 21 16.24 -14.65 -2.00
CA LYS A 21 16.51 -13.61 -2.98
C LYS A 21 16.66 -12.22 -2.33
N ALA A 22 15.82 -11.91 -1.36
CA ALA A 22 15.89 -10.65 -0.62
C ALA A 22 17.25 -10.45 0.06
N PHE A 23 17.79 -11.52 0.66
CA PHE A 23 19.06 -11.45 1.38
C PHE A 23 20.29 -11.82 0.53
N ALA A 24 20.13 -12.27 -0.72
CA ALA A 24 21.26 -12.59 -1.61
C ALA A 24 22.32 -11.48 -1.73
N PRO A 25 21.95 -10.18 -1.73
CA PRO A 25 22.88 -9.06 -1.76
C PRO A 25 23.66 -8.82 -0.46
N HIS A 26 23.24 -9.43 0.63
CA HIS A 26 23.79 -9.17 1.97
C HIS A 26 24.70 -10.30 2.41
N ASP A 27 25.71 -9.96 3.21
CA ASP A 27 26.58 -10.94 3.86
C ASP A 27 25.85 -11.54 5.06
N VAL A 28 25.00 -12.53 4.78
CA VAL A 28 24.19 -13.26 5.77
C VAL A 28 24.20 -14.75 5.44
N GLN A 29 24.05 -15.57 6.46
CA GLN A 29 23.85 -17.01 6.32
C GLN A 29 22.37 -17.33 6.49
N MET A 30 21.75 -17.87 5.42
CA MET A 30 20.36 -18.31 5.45
C MET A 30 20.25 -19.78 5.85
N VAL A 31 19.30 -20.05 6.75
CA VAL A 31 18.90 -21.41 7.16
C VAL A 31 17.40 -21.53 6.92
N PHE A 32 16.93 -22.67 6.43
CA PHE A 32 15.52 -22.90 6.09
C PHE A 32 14.99 -24.15 6.82
N ALA A 33 13.72 -24.06 7.23
CA ALA A 33 12.96 -25.17 7.82
C ALA A 33 11.52 -25.14 7.30
N ASN A 34 10.88 -26.29 7.08
CA ASN A 34 9.58 -26.40 6.43
C ASN A 34 8.41 -26.51 7.42
N ASN A 35 8.65 -26.54 8.70
CA ASN A 35 7.64 -26.59 9.75
C ASN A 35 8.27 -26.19 11.10
N GLY A 36 7.43 -25.99 12.12
CA GLY A 36 7.86 -25.56 13.43
C GLY A 36 8.81 -26.53 14.15
N ALA A 37 8.67 -27.84 13.92
CA ALA A 37 9.54 -28.85 14.54
C ALA A 37 10.96 -28.76 13.98
N GLU A 38 11.10 -28.77 12.65
CA GLU A 38 12.38 -28.52 11.98
C GLU A 38 12.98 -27.16 12.36
N GLY A 39 12.12 -26.13 12.54
CA GLY A 39 12.51 -24.79 12.97
C GLY A 39 13.17 -24.79 14.36
N LEU A 40 12.61 -25.53 15.32
CA LEU A 40 13.20 -25.68 16.65
C LEU A 40 14.56 -26.38 16.61
N GLU A 41 14.66 -27.50 15.89
CA GLU A 41 15.92 -28.24 15.72
C GLU A 41 16.98 -27.37 15.06
N ALA A 42 16.61 -26.64 14.01
CA ALA A 42 17.50 -25.72 13.32
C ALA A 42 17.94 -24.57 14.24
N ALA A 43 17.02 -24.00 15.05
CA ALA A 43 17.35 -22.95 16.00
C ALA A 43 18.33 -23.43 17.08
N GLU A 44 18.17 -24.66 17.56
CA GLU A 44 19.11 -25.23 18.55
C GLU A 44 20.49 -25.48 17.97
N ARG A 45 20.58 -26.04 16.77
CA ARG A 45 21.81 -26.37 16.10
C ARG A 45 22.58 -25.13 15.63
N GLU A 46 21.86 -24.20 14.98
CA GLU A 46 22.46 -23.09 14.24
C GLU A 46 22.60 -21.81 15.07
N LYS A 47 21.82 -21.64 16.15
CA LYS A 47 21.77 -20.44 16.99
C LYS A 47 21.64 -19.17 16.15
N PRO A 48 20.54 -18.98 15.41
CA PRO A 48 20.37 -17.85 14.52
C PRO A 48 20.26 -16.53 15.29
N ASP A 49 20.65 -15.43 14.64
CA ASP A 49 20.53 -14.07 15.18
C ASP A 49 19.10 -13.53 15.09
N VAL A 50 18.28 -14.08 14.16
CA VAL A 50 16.86 -13.77 14.01
C VAL A 50 16.12 -14.93 13.35
N ILE A 51 14.86 -15.13 13.72
CA ILE A 51 13.97 -16.14 13.16
C ILE A 51 12.81 -15.43 12.46
N LEU A 52 12.55 -15.78 11.18
CA LEU A 52 11.34 -15.48 10.44
C LEU A 52 10.44 -16.70 10.53
N LEU A 53 9.26 -16.59 11.16
CA LEU A 53 8.42 -17.74 11.51
C LEU A 53 7.01 -17.57 10.96
N ASP A 54 6.61 -18.45 10.05
CA ASP A 54 5.22 -18.48 9.57
C ASP A 54 4.27 -18.95 10.70
N VAL A 55 3.06 -18.38 10.69
CA VAL A 55 2.01 -18.75 11.66
C VAL A 55 1.39 -20.10 11.30
N THR A 56 1.08 -20.34 10.03
CA THR A 56 0.30 -21.49 9.57
C THR A 56 1.17 -22.49 8.83
N MET A 57 1.53 -23.58 9.49
CA MET A 57 2.36 -24.65 8.92
C MET A 57 1.86 -26.02 9.35
N PRO A 58 2.11 -27.09 8.56
CA PRO A 58 1.82 -28.46 8.96
C PRO A 58 2.76 -28.94 10.06
N VAL A 59 2.42 -30.07 10.71
CA VAL A 59 3.19 -30.76 11.76
C VAL A 59 3.26 -29.98 13.07
N MET A 60 3.78 -28.77 13.06
CA MET A 60 3.82 -27.83 14.18
C MET A 60 3.66 -26.41 13.63
N ASP A 61 2.63 -25.71 14.06
CA ASP A 61 2.37 -24.33 13.66
C ASP A 61 3.34 -23.34 14.31
N GLY A 62 3.33 -22.09 13.83
CA GLY A 62 4.25 -21.07 14.32
C GLY A 62 3.95 -20.61 15.74
N ILE A 63 2.73 -20.70 16.22
CA ILE A 63 2.37 -20.31 17.59
C ILE A 63 2.92 -21.34 18.58
N GLU A 64 2.75 -22.62 18.26
CA GLU A 64 3.33 -23.71 19.08
C GLU A 64 4.86 -23.65 19.05
N CYS A 65 5.45 -23.45 17.88
CA CYS A 65 6.89 -23.29 17.71
C CYS A 65 7.42 -22.12 18.56
N LEU A 66 6.78 -20.95 18.46
CA LEU A 66 7.13 -19.76 19.26
C LEU A 66 7.05 -20.04 20.77
N THR A 67 5.99 -20.72 21.21
CA THR A 67 5.81 -21.08 22.62
C THR A 67 6.97 -21.92 23.12
N ARG A 68 7.39 -22.93 22.35
CA ARG A 68 8.51 -23.81 22.69
C ARG A 68 9.85 -23.07 22.62
N LEU A 69 10.06 -22.18 21.63
CA LEU A 69 11.25 -21.30 21.55
C LEU A 69 11.38 -20.46 22.83
N LYS A 70 10.29 -19.83 23.27
CA LYS A 70 10.29 -18.96 24.46
C LYS A 70 10.40 -19.74 25.78
N ALA A 71 10.00 -21.01 25.81
CA ALA A 71 10.18 -21.89 26.95
C ALA A 71 11.59 -22.48 27.06
N THR A 72 12.38 -22.48 25.98
CA THR A 72 13.73 -23.07 25.94
C THR A 72 14.78 -22.03 26.34
N PRO A 73 15.49 -22.19 27.46
CA PRO A 73 16.43 -21.19 27.99
C PRO A 73 17.51 -20.73 26.99
N SER A 74 17.98 -21.63 26.11
CA SER A 74 19.00 -21.35 25.10
C SER A 74 18.48 -20.64 23.86
N LEU A 75 17.14 -20.52 23.67
CA LEU A 75 16.51 -19.97 22.48
C LEU A 75 15.58 -18.78 22.76
N LYS A 76 15.14 -18.60 24.01
CA LYS A 76 14.12 -17.62 24.41
C LYS A 76 14.46 -16.18 24.02
N ASP A 77 15.75 -15.84 24.00
CA ASP A 77 16.24 -14.49 23.74
C ASP A 77 16.43 -14.21 22.25
N ILE A 78 16.34 -15.24 21.39
CA ILE A 78 16.43 -15.06 19.94
C ILE A 78 15.22 -14.26 19.48
N PRO A 79 15.43 -13.13 18.76
CA PRO A 79 14.35 -12.31 18.24
C PRO A 79 13.59 -13.07 17.15
N VAL A 80 12.26 -13.03 17.23
CA VAL A 80 11.35 -13.66 16.26
C VAL A 80 10.52 -12.59 15.57
N ILE A 81 10.42 -12.66 14.24
CA ILE A 81 9.49 -11.90 13.40
C ILE A 81 8.49 -12.90 12.85
N MET A 82 7.20 -12.70 13.16
CA MET A 82 6.15 -13.58 12.65
C MET A 82 5.76 -13.21 11.23
N LEU A 83 5.58 -14.21 10.36
CA LEU A 83 4.98 -14.06 9.03
C LEU A 83 3.54 -14.54 9.14
N THR A 84 2.54 -13.72 8.79
CA THR A 84 1.13 -14.07 8.98
C THR A 84 0.29 -13.71 7.76
N ALA A 85 -0.62 -14.59 7.38
CA ALA A 85 -1.65 -14.27 6.37
C ALA A 85 -2.80 -13.45 6.97
N GLU A 86 -2.94 -13.42 8.30
CA GLU A 86 -4.04 -12.75 8.98
C GLU A 86 -3.60 -11.45 9.65
N ALA A 87 -4.19 -10.33 9.22
CA ALA A 87 -4.06 -9.02 9.85
C ALA A 87 -5.05 -8.81 11.02
N GLY A 88 -5.73 -9.84 11.49
CA GLY A 88 -6.76 -9.76 12.53
C GLY A 88 -6.20 -9.31 13.88
N LYS A 89 -6.86 -8.30 14.52
CA LYS A 89 -6.41 -7.70 15.79
C LYS A 89 -6.19 -8.72 16.91
N GLU A 90 -7.00 -9.78 16.98
CA GLU A 90 -6.91 -10.81 18.03
C GLU A 90 -5.64 -11.65 17.90
N ASN A 91 -5.25 -12.04 16.70
CA ASN A 91 -4.03 -12.80 16.44
C ASN A 91 -2.78 -11.95 16.66
N VAL A 92 -2.80 -10.68 16.21
CA VAL A 92 -1.72 -9.73 16.44
C VAL A 92 -1.49 -9.48 17.94
N LEU A 93 -2.56 -9.30 18.72
CA LEU A 93 -2.48 -9.13 20.18
C LEU A 93 -1.98 -10.38 20.90
N LYS A 94 -2.40 -11.57 20.44
CA LYS A 94 -1.90 -12.86 20.95
C LYS A 94 -0.40 -12.99 20.73
N ILE A 95 0.03 -12.75 19.50
CA ILE A 95 1.43 -12.81 19.08
C ILE A 95 2.29 -11.77 19.85
N ALA A 96 1.81 -10.53 19.99
CA ALA A 96 2.52 -9.48 20.73
C ALA A 96 2.72 -9.81 22.22
N LYS A 97 1.74 -10.44 22.87
CA LYS A 97 1.84 -10.91 24.28
C LYS A 97 2.87 -12.02 24.47
N MET A 98 3.25 -12.74 23.42
CA MET A 98 4.21 -13.83 23.45
C MET A 98 5.69 -13.36 23.30
N GLY A 99 5.95 -12.06 23.35
CA GLY A 99 7.31 -11.51 23.30
C GLY A 99 7.94 -11.50 21.91
N VAL A 100 7.14 -11.40 20.86
CA VAL A 100 7.62 -11.27 19.48
C VAL A 100 8.14 -9.86 19.24
N ARG A 101 9.23 -9.74 18.48
CA ARG A 101 9.85 -8.43 18.18
C ARG A 101 9.05 -7.65 17.13
N ASP A 102 8.51 -8.36 16.12
CA ASP A 102 7.76 -7.75 15.04
C ASP A 102 6.96 -8.79 14.26
N TYR A 103 6.09 -8.34 13.35
CA TYR A 103 5.36 -9.21 12.43
C TYR A 103 5.28 -8.61 11.03
N ILE A 104 5.14 -9.47 10.01
CA ILE A 104 4.99 -9.11 8.60
C ILE A 104 3.76 -9.81 8.07
N VAL A 105 2.85 -9.05 7.46
CA VAL A 105 1.63 -9.60 6.85
C VAL A 105 1.92 -10.08 5.43
N LYS A 106 1.55 -11.32 5.12
CA LYS A 106 1.60 -11.89 3.76
C LYS A 106 0.41 -11.38 2.93
N PRO A 107 0.60 -11.08 1.62
CA PRO A 107 1.85 -11.12 0.87
C PRO A 107 2.75 -9.92 1.18
N PHE A 108 4.05 -10.12 1.23
CA PHE A 108 5.03 -9.07 1.48
C PHE A 108 6.05 -8.96 0.34
N VAL A 109 6.69 -7.79 0.24
CA VAL A 109 7.77 -7.52 -0.71
C VAL A 109 9.14 -7.71 -0.04
N GLU A 110 10.18 -7.97 -0.85
CA GLU A 110 11.56 -8.20 -0.38
C GLU A 110 12.04 -7.10 0.59
N GLY A 111 11.78 -5.82 0.26
CA GLY A 111 12.18 -4.66 1.08
C GLY A 111 11.59 -4.68 2.49
N ALA A 112 10.34 -5.13 2.66
CA ALA A 112 9.70 -5.17 3.97
C ALA A 112 10.40 -6.15 4.92
N VAL A 113 10.89 -7.28 4.42
CA VAL A 113 11.63 -8.27 5.22
C VAL A 113 13.02 -7.75 5.57
N ILE A 114 13.71 -7.14 4.59
CA ILE A 114 15.04 -6.53 4.78
C ILE A 114 14.98 -5.45 5.86
N ASP A 115 14.00 -4.54 5.79
CA ASP A 115 13.83 -3.46 6.76
C ASP A 115 13.61 -3.95 8.19
N ARG A 116 12.75 -4.99 8.35
CA ARG A 116 12.46 -5.55 9.68
C ARG A 116 13.64 -6.30 10.27
N VAL A 117 14.32 -7.12 9.47
CA VAL A 117 15.52 -7.84 9.87
C VAL A 117 16.66 -6.86 10.14
N GLY A 118 16.82 -5.81 9.33
CA GLY A 118 17.84 -4.78 9.48
C GLY A 118 17.75 -3.96 10.78
N ARG A 119 16.57 -3.94 11.43
CA ARG A 119 16.40 -3.35 12.77
C ARG A 119 16.93 -4.24 13.90
N ILE A 120 17.15 -5.51 13.63
CA ILE A 120 17.58 -6.52 14.62
C ILE A 120 19.05 -6.87 14.41
N VAL A 121 19.47 -7.09 13.16
CA VAL A 121 20.84 -7.46 12.80
C VAL A 121 21.41 -6.47 11.78
N THR A 122 22.72 -6.21 11.87
CA THR A 122 23.39 -5.33 10.91
C THR A 122 23.63 -6.08 9.61
N LEU A 123 22.92 -5.68 8.57
CA LEU A 123 23.06 -6.23 7.22
C LEU A 123 24.22 -5.51 6.48
N LYS A 124 25.28 -6.25 6.18
CA LYS A 124 26.40 -5.75 5.38
C LYS A 124 26.28 -6.23 3.94
N PRO A 125 26.64 -5.44 2.93
CA PRO A 125 26.72 -5.93 1.56
C PRO A 125 27.78 -7.00 1.46
N LYS A 126 27.54 -8.03 0.63
CA LYS A 126 28.45 -9.15 0.41
C LYS A 126 29.72 -8.66 -0.29
N SER A 127 30.86 -8.85 0.35
CA SER A 127 32.16 -8.43 -0.19
C SER A 127 32.51 -9.27 -1.42
N GLY A 128 32.67 -8.65 -2.61
CA GLY A 128 33.06 -9.35 -3.85
C GLY A 128 31.91 -9.82 -4.77
N ALA A 129 30.66 -9.76 -4.37
CA ALA A 129 29.62 -9.60 -5.36
C ALA A 129 29.82 -8.21 -6.00
N PRO A 130 29.68 -8.05 -7.36
CA PRO A 130 29.32 -6.76 -7.88
C PRO A 130 28.12 -6.38 -7.02
N ALA A 131 28.26 -5.30 -6.24
CA ALA A 131 27.18 -4.80 -5.38
C ALA A 131 25.93 -5.07 -6.21
N PRO A 132 24.97 -5.94 -5.73
CA PRO A 132 23.79 -6.09 -6.51
C PRO A 132 23.51 -4.66 -6.73
N ALA A 133 23.52 -4.25 -7.98
CA ALA A 133 23.12 -2.93 -8.27
C ALA A 133 21.84 -2.84 -7.48
N ALA A 134 21.97 -2.31 -6.27
CA ALA A 134 20.93 -1.55 -5.64
C ALA A 134 20.39 -0.86 -6.83
N PRO A 135 19.20 -1.31 -7.41
CA PRO A 135 18.87 -1.00 -8.78
C PRO A 135 19.52 0.33 -8.95
N ALA A 136 20.63 0.34 -9.73
CA ALA A 136 21.67 1.31 -9.55
C ALA A 136 20.88 2.54 -9.43
N ALA A 137 20.78 3.05 -8.21
CA ALA A 137 20.38 4.38 -8.06
C ALA A 137 21.36 5.04 -9.00
N ALA A 138 20.99 5.05 -10.26
CA ALA A 138 21.41 5.98 -11.24
C ALA A 138 21.26 7.23 -10.46
N PRO A 139 22.38 7.92 -10.12
CA PRO A 139 22.44 8.85 -9.01
C PRO A 139 21.04 9.39 -8.91
N VAL A 140 20.30 8.93 -7.88
CA VAL A 140 19.00 9.49 -7.63
C VAL A 140 19.42 10.86 -7.23
N ALA A 141 19.54 11.67 -8.25
CA ALA A 141 19.47 13.09 -8.11
C ALA A 141 18.24 13.19 -7.27
N ASN A 142 18.38 13.57 -5.97
CA ASN A 142 17.34 13.69 -4.97
C ASN A 142 16.03 14.13 -5.64
N LYS A 143 15.42 13.22 -6.41
CA LYS A 143 14.16 13.47 -7.06
C LYS A 143 13.20 13.38 -5.92
N LYS A 144 12.83 14.56 -5.41
CA LYS A 144 11.68 14.79 -4.56
C LYS A 144 10.62 13.76 -4.98
N PRO A 145 10.09 12.94 -4.05
CA PRO A 145 9.10 11.93 -4.41
C PRO A 145 8.03 12.62 -5.28
N ARG A 146 7.71 12.01 -6.41
CA ARG A 146 6.70 12.56 -7.32
C ARG A 146 5.39 12.67 -6.58
N VAL A 147 4.73 13.80 -6.73
CA VAL A 147 3.45 14.07 -6.12
C VAL A 147 2.33 13.88 -7.14
N VAL A 148 1.14 13.60 -6.68
CA VAL A 148 -0.04 13.36 -7.53
C VAL A 148 -0.44 14.58 -8.38
N THR A 149 0.05 15.77 -8.03
CA THR A 149 -0.13 17.02 -8.80
C THR A 149 0.91 17.21 -9.90
N ASP A 150 1.91 16.33 -10.01
CA ASP A 150 2.87 16.37 -11.11
C ASP A 150 2.21 15.97 -12.43
N ALA A 151 2.74 16.48 -13.54
CA ALA A 151 2.31 16.07 -14.87
C ALA A 151 2.70 14.60 -15.11
N ILE A 152 1.71 13.74 -15.34
CA ILE A 152 1.86 12.32 -15.61
C ILE A 152 1.47 12.02 -17.04
N LYS A 153 2.28 11.22 -17.73
CA LYS A 153 2.05 10.75 -19.10
C LYS A 153 1.62 9.28 -19.06
N ILE A 154 0.44 8.99 -19.52
CA ILE A 154 -0.18 7.68 -19.46
C ILE A 154 -0.32 7.13 -20.87
N LEU A 155 0.25 5.96 -21.15
CA LEU A 155 -0.04 5.21 -22.37
C LEU A 155 -1.18 4.23 -22.09
N VAL A 156 -2.28 4.34 -22.82
CA VAL A 156 -3.42 3.43 -22.71
C VAL A 156 -3.50 2.59 -23.98
N VAL A 157 -3.49 1.27 -23.82
CA VAL A 157 -3.52 0.29 -24.92
C VAL A 157 -4.81 -0.52 -24.81
N ASP A 158 -5.82 -0.18 -25.61
CA ASP A 158 -7.10 -0.87 -25.62
C ASP A 158 -7.73 -0.78 -27.03
N GLU A 159 -8.31 -1.87 -27.51
CA GLU A 159 -8.97 -1.90 -28.84
C GLU A 159 -10.24 -1.03 -28.89
N HIS A 160 -10.82 -0.66 -27.76
CA HIS A 160 -12.04 0.14 -27.66
C HIS A 160 -11.70 1.61 -27.36
N PRO A 161 -11.90 2.53 -28.32
CA PRO A 161 -11.66 3.97 -28.11
C PRO A 161 -12.42 4.55 -26.91
N ALA A 162 -13.61 4.05 -26.63
CA ALA A 162 -14.42 4.48 -25.48
C ALA A 162 -13.74 4.25 -24.13
N ILE A 163 -12.92 3.21 -23.99
CA ILE A 163 -12.12 2.94 -22.79
C ILE A 163 -11.02 4.00 -22.63
N ILE A 164 -10.34 4.32 -23.74
CA ILE A 164 -9.29 5.35 -23.76
C ILE A 164 -9.87 6.71 -23.37
N GLU A 165 -11.01 7.08 -23.96
CA GLU A 165 -11.72 8.34 -23.64
C GLU A 165 -12.19 8.39 -22.18
N SER A 166 -12.67 7.28 -21.64
CA SER A 166 -13.12 7.19 -20.25
C SER A 166 -11.96 7.42 -19.29
N ILE A 167 -10.82 6.83 -19.57
CA ILE A 167 -9.58 7.03 -18.78
C ILE A 167 -9.10 8.48 -18.90
N GLN A 168 -9.10 9.05 -20.13
CA GLN A 168 -8.73 10.45 -20.35
C GLN A 168 -9.61 11.41 -19.54
N LYS A 169 -10.93 11.20 -19.54
CA LYS A 169 -11.88 12.02 -18.76
C LYS A 169 -11.62 11.89 -17.26
N ALA A 170 -11.37 10.68 -16.78
CA ALA A 170 -11.12 10.42 -15.36
C ALA A 170 -9.88 11.13 -14.83
N VAL A 171 -8.80 11.20 -15.62
CA VAL A 171 -7.52 11.77 -15.19
C VAL A 171 -7.36 13.26 -15.52
N ASN A 172 -8.25 13.84 -16.33
CA ASN A 172 -8.18 15.24 -16.73
C ASN A 172 -8.19 16.22 -15.55
N LYS A 173 -8.97 15.92 -14.51
CA LYS A 173 -9.03 16.75 -13.28
C LYS A 173 -7.65 16.89 -12.59
N ARG A 174 -6.76 15.94 -12.78
CA ARG A 174 -5.39 15.95 -12.22
C ARG A 174 -4.35 16.51 -13.21
N GLY A 175 -4.77 16.95 -14.40
CA GLY A 175 -3.89 17.47 -15.43
C GLY A 175 -3.00 16.41 -16.09
N TRP A 176 -3.31 15.13 -15.92
CA TRP A 176 -2.55 14.04 -16.52
C TRP A 176 -2.90 13.84 -17.99
N LYS A 177 -1.90 13.46 -18.78
CA LYS A 177 -2.04 13.30 -20.24
C LYS A 177 -2.13 11.83 -20.60
N VAL A 178 -3.09 11.51 -21.49
CA VAL A 178 -3.25 10.15 -22.03
C VAL A 178 -2.89 10.14 -23.51
N VAL A 179 -2.10 9.14 -23.89
CA VAL A 179 -1.86 8.74 -25.27
C VAL A 179 -2.51 7.37 -25.47
N GLY A 180 -3.39 7.26 -26.46
CA GLY A 180 -4.11 6.03 -26.76
C GLY A 180 -3.47 5.24 -27.89
N ALA A 181 -3.47 3.91 -27.78
CA ALA A 181 -3.10 2.98 -28.83
C ALA A 181 -4.14 1.86 -28.92
N ALA A 182 -4.62 1.56 -30.12
CA ALA A 182 -5.67 0.56 -30.35
C ALA A 182 -5.15 -0.88 -30.31
N SER A 183 -3.83 -1.09 -30.31
CA SER A 183 -3.22 -2.41 -30.25
C SER A 183 -1.84 -2.36 -29.61
N PRO A 184 -1.31 -3.50 -29.14
CA PRO A 184 0.07 -3.59 -28.66
C PRO A 184 1.12 -3.19 -29.70
N ASP A 185 0.90 -3.48 -30.98
CA ASP A 185 1.80 -3.11 -32.08
C ASP A 185 1.82 -1.59 -32.29
N ALA A 186 0.64 -0.94 -32.28
CA ALA A 186 0.54 0.52 -32.32
C ALA A 186 1.24 1.16 -31.12
N ALA A 187 1.09 0.57 -29.93
CA ALA A 187 1.75 1.02 -28.71
C ALA A 187 3.28 0.89 -28.82
N GLN A 188 3.77 -0.17 -29.41
CA GLN A 188 5.21 -0.37 -29.65
C GLN A 188 5.78 0.70 -30.58
N GLY A 189 5.03 1.08 -31.63
CA GLY A 189 5.38 2.19 -32.50
C GLY A 189 5.45 3.54 -31.77
N HIS A 190 4.45 3.84 -30.96
CA HIS A 190 4.45 5.05 -30.11
C HIS A 190 5.63 5.07 -29.12
N VAL A 191 5.88 3.96 -28.46
CA VAL A 191 6.99 3.86 -27.51
C VAL A 191 8.33 4.07 -28.22
N ALA A 192 8.54 3.45 -29.38
CA ALA A 192 9.80 3.60 -30.14
C ALA A 192 10.02 5.07 -30.59
N ALA A 193 8.96 5.74 -31.06
CA ALA A 193 9.01 7.15 -31.44
C ALA A 193 9.29 8.06 -30.24
N ASN A 194 8.63 7.80 -29.11
CA ASN A 194 8.76 8.63 -27.91
C ASN A 194 10.11 8.43 -27.19
N ILE A 195 10.65 7.23 -27.21
CA ILE A 195 12.02 6.98 -26.69
C ILE A 195 13.05 7.78 -27.50
N ALA A 196 12.92 7.83 -28.83
CA ALA A 196 13.78 8.63 -29.68
C ALA A 196 13.66 10.16 -29.40
N ALA A 197 12.51 10.60 -28.91
CA ALA A 197 12.23 11.98 -28.54
C ALA A 197 12.46 12.27 -27.04
N GLU A 198 12.98 11.33 -26.25
CA GLU A 198 13.09 11.42 -24.77
C GLU A 198 11.74 11.69 -24.07
N ASP A 199 10.63 11.30 -24.67
CA ASP A 199 9.26 11.54 -24.21
C ASP A 199 8.54 10.23 -23.86
N THR A 200 9.12 9.44 -22.95
CA THR A 200 8.56 8.15 -22.52
C THR A 200 7.32 8.31 -21.63
N PRO A 201 6.36 7.38 -21.66
CA PRO A 201 5.26 7.38 -20.71
C PRO A 201 5.77 7.09 -19.27
N ASP A 202 5.06 7.60 -18.28
CA ASP A 202 5.34 7.36 -16.87
C ASP A 202 4.68 6.09 -16.36
N ILE A 203 3.58 5.67 -17.00
CA ILE A 203 2.82 4.45 -16.70
C ILE A 203 2.12 3.94 -17.97
N VAL A 204 1.92 2.63 -18.04
CA VAL A 204 1.19 1.97 -19.12
C VAL A 204 -0.03 1.25 -18.56
N LEU A 205 -1.21 1.51 -19.14
CA LEU A 205 -2.44 0.76 -18.92
C LEU A 205 -2.71 -0.09 -20.16
N ILE A 206 -2.84 -1.40 -20.03
CA ILE A 206 -3.01 -2.28 -21.18
C ILE A 206 -4.10 -3.33 -20.98
N SER A 207 -4.96 -3.48 -22.00
CA SER A 207 -6.00 -4.51 -22.01
C SER A 207 -5.36 -5.91 -21.99
N LEU A 208 -5.82 -6.75 -21.07
CA LEU A 208 -5.42 -8.15 -20.98
C LEU A 208 -6.26 -9.06 -21.89
N ALA A 209 -7.38 -8.53 -22.40
CA ALA A 209 -8.31 -9.25 -23.28
C ALA A 209 -7.82 -9.41 -24.73
N PHE A 210 -6.69 -8.82 -25.09
CA PHE A 210 -6.13 -9.00 -26.43
C PHE A 210 -5.87 -10.48 -26.75
N PRO A 211 -6.19 -10.95 -27.98
CA PRO A 211 -5.98 -12.33 -28.38
C PRO A 211 -4.51 -12.76 -28.24
N ASN A 212 -4.30 -14.05 -28.05
CA ASN A 212 -2.96 -14.66 -27.92
C ASN A 212 -2.09 -14.05 -26.79
N LYS A 213 -2.71 -13.51 -25.75
CA LYS A 213 -2.03 -12.83 -24.64
C LYS A 213 -1.11 -11.69 -25.13
N ALA A 214 -1.51 -10.97 -26.19
CA ALA A 214 -0.68 -9.93 -26.80
C ALA A 214 -0.34 -8.80 -25.82
N GLY A 215 -1.22 -8.46 -24.86
CA GLY A 215 -0.94 -7.51 -23.81
C GLY A 215 0.21 -7.94 -22.87
N LEU A 216 0.24 -9.21 -22.47
CA LEU A 216 1.33 -9.77 -21.65
C LEU A 216 2.65 -9.85 -22.44
N LYS A 217 2.58 -10.20 -23.73
CA LYS A 217 3.76 -10.20 -24.61
C LYS A 217 4.35 -8.80 -24.76
N PHE A 218 3.51 -7.80 -24.94
CA PHE A 218 3.95 -6.41 -24.99
C PHE A 218 4.66 -5.99 -23.70
N PHE A 219 4.11 -6.34 -22.54
CA PHE A 219 4.76 -6.10 -21.25
C PHE A 219 6.16 -6.72 -21.19
N THR A 220 6.30 -8.01 -21.57
CA THR A 220 7.58 -8.71 -21.55
C THR A 220 8.60 -8.03 -22.48
N THR A 221 8.17 -7.64 -23.68
CA THR A 221 9.02 -6.90 -24.64
C THR A 221 9.42 -5.54 -24.10
N ALA A 222 8.48 -4.79 -23.54
CA ALA A 222 8.73 -3.47 -22.95
C ALA A 222 9.74 -3.54 -21.79
N ARG A 223 9.66 -4.57 -20.94
CA ARG A 223 10.61 -4.79 -19.83
C ARG A 223 12.04 -5.05 -20.29
N SER A 224 12.25 -5.51 -21.52
CA SER A 224 13.58 -5.71 -22.10
C SER A 224 14.21 -4.38 -22.52
N HIS A 225 13.43 -3.31 -22.67
CA HIS A 225 13.94 -2.00 -23.07
C HIS A 225 14.37 -1.17 -21.85
N PRO A 226 15.61 -0.60 -21.82
CA PRO A 226 16.14 0.13 -20.66
C PRO A 226 15.22 1.26 -20.18
N ALA A 227 14.63 2.04 -21.12
CA ALA A 227 13.76 3.16 -20.80
C ALA A 227 12.42 2.78 -20.18
N LEU A 228 11.94 1.54 -20.40
CA LEU A 228 10.64 1.06 -19.92
C LEU A 228 10.76 0.03 -18.80
N LYS A 229 11.97 -0.40 -18.47
CA LYS A 229 12.23 -1.47 -17.50
C LYS A 229 11.57 -1.21 -16.13
N ASN A 230 11.53 0.03 -15.69
CA ASN A 230 11.03 0.42 -14.37
C ASN A 230 9.65 1.12 -14.41
N ILE A 231 9.05 1.29 -15.60
CA ILE A 231 7.72 1.92 -15.73
C ILE A 231 6.66 0.96 -15.20
N PRO A 232 5.75 1.38 -14.30
CA PRO A 232 4.66 0.54 -13.84
C PRO A 232 3.66 0.23 -14.96
N PHE A 233 3.10 -0.97 -14.93
CA PHE A 233 2.04 -1.42 -15.83
C PHE A 233 0.81 -1.81 -15.04
N LEU A 234 -0.36 -1.35 -15.48
CA LEU A 234 -1.66 -1.79 -14.98
C LEU A 234 -2.42 -2.56 -16.06
N GLY A 235 -2.97 -3.70 -15.70
CA GLY A 235 -3.84 -4.48 -16.57
C GLY A 235 -5.26 -3.91 -16.61
N LEU A 236 -5.88 -3.86 -17.80
CA LEU A 236 -7.31 -3.59 -17.96
C LEU A 236 -7.99 -4.93 -18.25
N CYS A 237 -8.88 -5.39 -17.37
CA CYS A 237 -9.52 -6.71 -17.47
C CYS A 237 -10.98 -6.67 -17.00
N LEU A 238 -11.76 -7.69 -17.32
CA LEU A 238 -13.10 -7.84 -16.76
C LEU A 238 -13.02 -8.22 -15.27
N LYS A 239 -13.98 -7.76 -14.47
CA LYS A 239 -14.07 -8.08 -13.04
C LYS A 239 -14.13 -9.59 -12.79
N THR A 240 -14.73 -10.34 -13.71
CA THR A 240 -14.88 -11.79 -13.67
C THR A 240 -13.66 -12.57 -14.19
N ALA A 241 -12.70 -11.89 -14.81
CA ALA A 241 -11.54 -12.50 -15.44
C ALA A 241 -10.40 -12.75 -14.44
N THR A 242 -10.66 -13.56 -13.43
CA THR A 242 -9.70 -13.87 -12.33
C THR A 242 -8.40 -14.47 -12.83
N PHE A 243 -8.46 -15.29 -13.90
CA PHE A 243 -7.28 -15.89 -14.51
C PHE A 243 -6.34 -14.83 -15.12
N GLU A 244 -6.89 -13.86 -15.88
CA GLU A 244 -6.11 -12.75 -16.45
C GLU A 244 -5.49 -11.87 -15.37
N GLN A 245 -6.22 -11.65 -14.27
CA GLN A 245 -5.72 -10.87 -13.13
C GLN A 245 -4.54 -11.57 -12.43
N ASN A 246 -4.62 -12.89 -12.27
CA ASN A 246 -3.54 -13.68 -11.69
C ASN A 246 -2.33 -13.72 -12.63
N ASP A 247 -2.54 -13.99 -13.92
CA ASP A 247 -1.47 -13.97 -14.93
C ASP A 247 -0.72 -12.61 -14.93
N ALA A 248 -1.44 -11.49 -14.86
CA ALA A 248 -0.83 -10.17 -14.81
C ALA A 248 0.01 -9.99 -13.53
N LYS A 249 -0.52 -10.40 -12.39
CA LYS A 249 0.20 -10.34 -11.11
C LYS A 249 1.47 -11.18 -11.12
N ASP A 250 1.39 -12.41 -11.62
CA ASP A 250 2.53 -13.33 -11.70
C ASP A 250 3.58 -12.84 -12.70
N THR A 251 3.16 -12.12 -13.74
CA THR A 251 4.04 -11.51 -14.74
C THR A 251 4.75 -10.25 -14.23
N GLY A 252 4.24 -9.61 -13.16
CA GLY A 252 4.86 -8.44 -12.54
C GLY A 252 4.19 -7.10 -12.87
N PHE A 253 2.89 -7.12 -13.22
CA PHE A 253 2.09 -5.91 -13.27
C PHE A 253 1.92 -5.30 -11.86
N ALA A 254 1.85 -3.98 -11.79
CA ALA A 254 1.63 -3.26 -10.53
C ALA A 254 0.18 -3.42 -10.01
N GLY A 255 -0.73 -3.98 -10.83
CA GLY A 255 -2.11 -4.25 -10.47
C GLY A 255 -3.03 -4.27 -11.69
N CYS A 256 -4.34 -4.32 -11.44
CA CYS A 256 -5.36 -4.28 -12.50
C CYS A 256 -6.44 -3.23 -12.20
N ILE A 257 -7.00 -2.66 -13.26
CA ILE A 257 -8.23 -1.87 -13.25
C ILE A 257 -9.31 -2.71 -13.90
N THR A 258 -10.46 -2.89 -13.24
CA THR A 258 -11.51 -3.76 -13.74
C THR A 258 -12.53 -3.00 -14.57
N LYS A 259 -12.97 -3.64 -15.65
CA LYS A 259 -14.09 -3.17 -16.49
C LYS A 259 -15.42 -3.74 -15.95
N PRO A 260 -16.52 -2.97 -15.87
CA PRO A 260 -16.64 -1.57 -16.31
C PRO A 260 -15.78 -0.63 -15.46
N LEU A 261 -15.26 0.42 -16.10
CA LEU A 261 -14.36 1.37 -15.45
C LEU A 261 -15.11 2.27 -14.46
N ASP A 262 -14.61 2.37 -13.25
CA ASP A 262 -15.02 3.40 -12.29
C ASP A 262 -14.09 4.62 -12.43
N ALA A 263 -14.64 5.72 -12.90
CA ALA A 263 -13.88 6.95 -13.15
C ALA A 263 -13.22 7.52 -11.89
N ALA A 264 -13.80 7.31 -10.71
CA ALA A 264 -13.24 7.78 -9.46
C ALA A 264 -12.02 6.93 -9.00
N GLU A 265 -12.02 5.62 -9.30
CA GLU A 265 -10.92 4.74 -8.92
C GLU A 265 -9.68 4.88 -9.80
N ILE A 266 -9.81 5.25 -11.07
CA ILE A 266 -8.72 5.26 -12.04
C ILE A 266 -7.53 6.10 -11.57
N PRO A 267 -7.70 7.38 -11.16
CA PRO A 267 -6.58 8.21 -10.72
C PRO A 267 -5.87 7.64 -9.49
N ASP A 268 -6.62 7.08 -8.54
CA ASP A 268 -6.07 6.56 -7.30
C ASP A 268 -5.30 5.25 -7.54
N ARG A 269 -5.78 4.39 -8.44
CA ARG A 269 -5.05 3.17 -8.84
C ARG A 269 -3.75 3.49 -9.57
N ILE A 270 -3.76 4.51 -10.43
CA ILE A 270 -2.56 5.02 -11.11
C ILE A 270 -1.57 5.58 -10.08
N ALA A 271 -2.04 6.45 -9.17
CA ALA A 271 -1.21 7.03 -8.13
C ALA A 271 -0.55 5.95 -7.26
N ARG A 272 -1.30 4.91 -6.88
CA ARG A 272 -0.80 3.76 -6.12
C ARG A 272 0.24 2.96 -6.91
N ALA A 273 -0.01 2.66 -8.18
CA ALA A 273 0.91 1.91 -9.03
C ALA A 273 2.23 2.64 -9.27
N MET A 274 2.21 3.97 -9.24
CA MET A 274 3.37 4.84 -9.40
C MET A 274 3.98 5.26 -8.06
N GLU A 275 3.41 4.84 -6.92
CA GLU A 275 3.84 5.24 -5.57
C GLU A 275 3.90 6.78 -5.40
N LEU A 276 2.93 7.50 -6.01
CA LEU A 276 2.87 8.95 -5.90
C LEU A 276 2.48 9.39 -4.48
N ASP A 277 3.08 10.48 -4.02
CA ASP A 277 2.64 11.13 -2.79
C ASP A 277 1.29 11.83 -3.04
N VAL A 278 0.24 11.30 -2.44
CA VAL A 278 -1.13 11.83 -2.50
C VAL A 278 -1.41 12.85 -1.41
N THR A 279 -0.45 13.08 -0.50
CA THR A 279 -0.60 14.03 0.61
C THR A 279 -1.11 15.41 0.17
N PRO A 280 -0.61 16.03 -0.92
CA PRO A 280 -1.05 17.37 -1.32
C PRO A 280 -2.52 17.48 -1.72
N VAL A 281 -3.20 16.35 -1.99
CA VAL A 281 -4.63 16.34 -2.34
C VAL A 281 -5.51 16.39 -1.09
N PHE A 282 -5.06 15.76 -0.02
CA PHE A 282 -5.88 15.62 1.18
C PHE A 282 -5.47 16.56 2.30
N TYR A 283 -4.19 16.91 2.40
CA TYR A 283 -3.65 17.63 3.56
C TYR A 283 -3.09 19.00 3.18
N SER A 284 -3.51 20.00 3.94
CA SER A 284 -3.00 21.37 3.86
C SER A 284 -2.93 21.98 5.25
N SER A 285 -2.37 23.19 5.37
CA SER A 285 -2.28 23.90 6.65
C SER A 285 -2.83 25.31 6.50
N GLU A 286 -3.61 25.75 7.47
CA GLU A 286 -4.08 27.14 7.61
C GLU A 286 -3.67 27.67 8.99
N GLY A 287 -2.58 28.44 9.06
CA GLY A 287 -2.00 28.91 10.32
C GLY A 287 -1.49 27.72 11.16
N ASP A 288 -2.02 27.59 12.39
CA ASP A 288 -1.73 26.50 13.33
C ASP A 288 -2.68 25.30 13.21
N VAL A 289 -3.58 25.31 12.23
CA VAL A 289 -4.58 24.26 12.00
C VAL A 289 -4.18 23.42 10.80
N GLN A 290 -4.18 22.09 10.96
CA GLN A 290 -4.07 21.16 9.87
C GLN A 290 -5.43 20.90 9.24
N VAL A 291 -5.53 21.00 7.91
CA VAL A 291 -6.78 20.80 7.19
C VAL A 291 -6.72 19.50 6.41
N VAL A 292 -7.71 18.63 6.60
CA VAL A 292 -7.90 17.41 5.82
C VAL A 292 -9.14 17.58 4.96
N THR A 293 -8.94 17.75 3.66
CA THR A 293 -10.03 17.90 2.69
C THR A 293 -10.47 16.54 2.16
N ILE A 294 -11.75 16.25 2.31
CA ILE A 294 -12.39 15.03 1.81
C ILE A 294 -13.04 15.35 0.44
N PRO A 295 -12.53 14.80 -0.67
CA PRO A 295 -13.13 15.04 -1.98
C PRO A 295 -14.55 14.48 -2.09
N PRO A 296 -15.45 15.14 -2.83
CA PRO A 296 -16.82 14.65 -3.02
C PRO A 296 -16.90 13.34 -3.81
N ASP A 297 -15.93 13.09 -4.66
CA ASP A 297 -15.76 11.90 -5.49
C ASP A 297 -14.68 10.95 -4.93
N LEU A 298 -14.53 10.89 -3.59
CA LEU A 298 -13.58 10.01 -2.93
C LEU A 298 -13.88 8.55 -3.28
N SER A 299 -12.94 7.89 -3.96
CA SER A 299 -13.08 6.50 -4.33
C SER A 299 -12.92 5.56 -3.14
N GLU A 300 -13.38 4.30 -3.29
CA GLU A 300 -13.13 3.24 -2.30
C GLU A 300 -11.62 3.05 -2.08
N VAL A 301 -10.84 3.05 -3.14
CA VAL A 301 -9.37 2.93 -3.09
C VAL A 301 -8.74 4.12 -2.36
N GLY A 302 -9.16 5.34 -2.72
CA GLY A 302 -8.68 6.56 -2.06
C GLY A 302 -9.02 6.61 -0.59
N SER A 303 -10.22 6.15 -0.19
CA SER A 303 -10.65 6.09 1.21
C SER A 303 -9.82 5.11 2.05
N ILE A 304 -9.46 3.97 1.48
CA ILE A 304 -8.58 2.98 2.13
C ILE A 304 -7.18 3.55 2.32
N ASP A 305 -6.64 4.22 1.29
CA ASP A 305 -5.31 4.82 1.37
C ASP A 305 -5.27 5.98 2.37
N LEU A 306 -6.28 6.86 2.36
CA LEU A 306 -6.41 7.95 3.32
C LEU A 306 -6.52 7.42 4.76
N SER A 307 -7.34 6.41 5.00
CA SER A 307 -7.49 5.77 6.32
C SER A 307 -6.19 5.12 6.80
N ARG A 308 -5.44 4.48 5.90
CA ARG A 308 -4.15 3.86 6.22
C ARG A 308 -3.09 4.88 6.57
N GLN A 309 -3.05 6.01 5.86
CA GLN A 309 -2.07 7.07 6.04
C GLN A 309 -2.39 7.98 7.22
N SER A 310 -3.67 8.12 7.60
CA SER A 310 -4.13 9.06 8.61
C SER A 310 -3.36 8.97 9.93
N ARG A 311 -3.10 7.75 10.42
CA ARG A 311 -2.35 7.54 11.67
C ARG A 311 -0.94 8.14 11.63
N ALA A 312 -0.19 7.87 10.55
CA ALA A 312 1.16 8.39 10.41
C ALA A 312 1.17 9.91 10.24
N LYS A 313 0.24 10.44 9.41
CA LYS A 313 0.13 11.88 9.15
C LYS A 313 -0.29 12.67 10.38
N ILE A 314 -1.25 12.15 11.16
CA ILE A 314 -1.68 12.80 12.41
C ILE A 314 -0.54 12.78 13.45
N ALA A 315 0.23 11.69 13.53
CA ALA A 315 1.42 11.65 14.37
C ALA A 315 2.49 12.66 13.92
N ASP A 316 2.71 12.82 12.60
CA ASP A 316 3.62 13.82 12.05
C ASP A 316 3.17 15.25 12.42
N PHE A 317 1.87 15.53 12.39
CA PHE A 317 1.31 16.84 12.79
C PHE A 317 1.59 17.15 14.27
N VAL A 318 1.38 16.19 15.15
CA VAL A 318 1.70 16.35 16.58
C VAL A 318 3.20 16.58 16.79
N ASN A 319 4.04 15.82 16.12
CA ASN A 319 5.50 16.00 16.18
C ASN A 319 5.96 17.37 15.65
N ALA A 320 5.22 17.94 14.70
CA ALA A 320 5.44 19.29 14.18
C ALA A 320 4.82 20.41 15.03
N GLY A 321 4.17 20.06 16.16
CA GLY A 321 3.58 21.01 17.10
C GLY A 321 2.13 21.43 16.80
N TYR A 322 1.46 20.74 15.85
CA TYR A 322 0.05 21.00 15.57
C TYR A 322 -0.87 20.25 16.55
N GLY A 323 -1.77 20.95 17.20
CA GLY A 323 -2.77 20.37 18.12
C GLY A 323 -4.21 20.44 17.61
N LYS A 324 -4.43 21.03 16.42
CA LYS A 324 -5.75 21.33 15.85
C LYS A 324 -5.88 20.74 14.45
N LEU A 325 -7.01 20.11 14.16
CA LEU A 325 -7.31 19.51 12.87
C LEU A 325 -8.72 19.89 12.40
N LEU A 326 -8.82 20.37 11.17
CA LEU A 326 -10.08 20.67 10.50
C LEU A 326 -10.36 19.61 9.42
N LEU A 327 -11.50 18.93 9.55
CA LEU A 327 -12.05 18.05 8.50
C LEU A 327 -12.93 18.89 7.58
N ASP A 328 -12.52 19.02 6.33
CA ASP A 328 -13.23 19.78 5.32
C ASP A 328 -14.03 18.87 4.38
N LEU A 329 -15.35 18.92 4.54
CA LEU A 329 -16.33 18.21 3.71
C LEU A 329 -17.16 19.20 2.86
N THR A 330 -16.67 20.41 2.60
CA THR A 330 -17.42 21.47 1.92
C THR A 330 -17.93 21.03 0.53
N GLY A 331 -17.16 20.16 -0.18
CA GLY A 331 -17.58 19.62 -1.47
C GLY A 331 -18.48 18.38 -1.40
N VAL A 332 -18.68 17.81 -0.21
CA VAL A 332 -19.41 16.54 -0.04
C VAL A 332 -20.92 16.84 0.04
N SER A 333 -21.65 16.40 -1.00
CA SER A 333 -23.12 16.50 -1.07
C SER A 333 -23.84 15.20 -0.68
N LYS A 334 -23.10 14.07 -0.61
CA LYS A 334 -23.66 12.77 -0.28
C LYS A 334 -22.66 11.95 0.55
N VAL A 335 -23.13 11.49 1.69
CA VAL A 335 -22.31 10.69 2.62
C VAL A 335 -22.40 9.21 2.24
N GLU A 336 -21.40 8.73 1.51
CA GLU A 336 -21.27 7.34 1.07
C GLU A 336 -20.19 6.58 1.87
N VAL A 337 -20.11 5.26 1.68
CA VAL A 337 -19.18 4.37 2.39
C VAL A 337 -17.71 4.87 2.38
N PRO A 338 -17.15 5.35 1.27
CA PRO A 338 -15.78 5.88 1.25
C PRO A 338 -15.60 7.09 2.18
N ILE A 339 -16.58 8.01 2.19
CA ILE A 339 -16.56 9.20 3.06
C ILE A 339 -16.63 8.79 4.54
N ILE A 340 -17.54 7.88 4.88
CA ILE A 340 -17.70 7.35 6.25
C ILE A 340 -16.39 6.74 6.73
N ARG A 341 -15.74 5.90 5.89
CA ARG A 341 -14.46 5.28 6.23
C ARG A 341 -13.38 6.30 6.52
N ALA A 342 -13.20 7.27 5.64
CA ALA A 342 -12.18 8.29 5.77
C ALA A 342 -12.37 9.12 7.05
N VAL A 343 -13.56 9.68 7.24
CA VAL A 343 -13.88 10.55 8.39
C VAL A 343 -13.77 9.78 9.70
N ALA A 344 -14.37 8.60 9.81
CA ALA A 344 -14.32 7.82 11.05
C ALA A 344 -12.88 7.40 11.40
N SER A 345 -12.05 7.05 10.41
CA SER A 345 -10.64 6.70 10.65
C SER A 345 -9.84 7.91 11.16
N ILE A 346 -10.02 9.08 10.55
CA ILE A 346 -9.29 10.29 10.91
C ILE A 346 -9.71 10.75 12.33
N VAL A 347 -11.01 10.85 12.60
CA VAL A 347 -11.52 11.25 13.91
C VAL A 347 -11.07 10.28 15.00
N HIS A 348 -11.10 8.98 14.72
CA HIS A 348 -10.61 7.98 15.68
C HIS A 348 -9.12 8.20 16.06
N GLU A 349 -8.27 8.48 15.09
CA GLU A 349 -6.85 8.76 15.38
C GLU A 349 -6.68 10.10 16.11
N CYS A 350 -7.47 11.14 15.79
CA CYS A 350 -7.46 12.40 16.52
C CYS A 350 -7.83 12.21 18.00
N GLU A 351 -8.94 11.52 18.28
CA GLU A 351 -9.40 11.27 19.66
C GLU A 351 -8.40 10.41 20.45
N LYS A 352 -7.77 9.44 19.81
CA LYS A 352 -6.78 8.59 20.44
C LYS A 352 -5.52 9.33 20.89
N ILE A 353 -5.13 10.37 20.16
CA ILE A 353 -3.90 11.15 20.41
C ILE A 353 -4.22 12.45 21.17
N GLY A 354 -5.51 12.86 21.25
CA GLY A 354 -5.94 14.06 21.94
C GLY A 354 -5.81 15.33 21.10
N ILE A 355 -5.91 15.22 19.77
CA ILE A 355 -5.99 16.39 18.87
C ILE A 355 -7.40 16.94 18.93
N ASP A 356 -7.52 18.27 19.12
CA ASP A 356 -8.79 18.97 18.97
C ASP A 356 -9.18 19.02 17.48
N TRP A 357 -10.40 18.61 17.15
CA TRP A 357 -10.85 18.56 15.77
C TRP A 357 -12.21 19.24 15.58
N ARG A 358 -12.38 19.85 14.42
CA ARG A 358 -13.62 20.46 13.96
C ARG A 358 -13.97 19.93 12.58
N MET A 359 -15.21 20.12 12.18
CA MET A 359 -15.71 19.73 10.87
C MET A 359 -16.39 20.91 10.18
N VAL A 360 -16.13 21.08 8.91
CA VAL A 360 -16.79 22.06 8.05
C VAL A 360 -17.47 21.36 6.88
N GLY A 361 -18.67 21.81 6.53
CA GLY A 361 -19.42 21.28 5.40
C GLY A 361 -20.62 22.14 5.05
N THR A 362 -21.08 22.03 3.82
CA THR A 362 -22.23 22.81 3.28
C THR A 362 -23.55 22.05 3.35
N ASP A 363 -23.53 20.74 3.49
CA ASP A 363 -24.75 19.93 3.68
C ASP A 363 -25.16 19.94 5.17
N VAL A 364 -25.84 21.01 5.57
CA VAL A 364 -26.30 21.21 6.95
C VAL A 364 -27.40 20.24 7.39
N ASP A 365 -28.03 19.53 6.44
CA ASP A 365 -29.13 18.62 6.76
C ASP A 365 -28.63 17.18 7.07
N ASN A 366 -27.62 16.71 6.33
CA ASN A 366 -27.13 15.33 6.46
C ASN A 366 -25.87 15.19 7.30
N LEU A 367 -24.92 16.13 7.20
CA LEU A 367 -23.65 16.04 7.94
C LEU A 367 -23.81 16.05 9.47
N PRO A 368 -24.72 16.83 10.08
CA PRO A 368 -24.94 16.78 11.53
C PRO A 368 -25.37 15.39 12.02
N ASN A 369 -26.07 14.61 11.17
CA ASN A 369 -26.51 13.25 11.48
C ASN A 369 -25.43 12.19 11.20
N PHE A 370 -24.19 12.59 10.88
CA PHE A 370 -23.08 11.70 10.57
C PHE A 370 -22.89 10.57 11.61
N PRO A 371 -22.99 10.80 12.93
CA PRO A 371 -22.90 9.72 13.92
C PRO A 371 -23.93 8.61 13.71
N THR A 372 -25.18 8.95 13.42
CA THR A 372 -26.26 7.98 13.14
C THR A 372 -26.03 7.26 11.81
N ILE A 373 -25.54 8.00 10.79
CA ILE A 373 -25.18 7.41 9.49
C ILE A 373 -24.06 6.41 9.65
N VAL A 374 -23.02 6.74 10.42
CA VAL A 374 -21.89 5.81 10.71
C VAL A 374 -22.41 4.58 11.44
N GLU A 375 -23.17 4.74 12.52
CA GLU A 375 -23.69 3.62 13.30
C GLU A 375 -24.56 2.66 12.46
N THR A 376 -25.39 3.20 11.58
CA THR A 376 -26.23 2.43 10.66
C THR A 376 -25.39 1.67 9.65
N ASN A 377 -24.36 2.30 9.11
CA ASN A 377 -23.51 1.72 8.04
C ASN A 377 -22.41 0.78 8.57
N LEU A 378 -22.03 0.86 9.84
CA LEU A 378 -21.11 -0.12 10.46
C LEU A 378 -21.63 -1.55 10.43
N LYS A 379 -22.94 -1.74 10.20
CA LYS A 379 -23.56 -3.06 9.97
C LYS A 379 -23.24 -3.62 8.58
N VAL A 380 -22.75 -2.78 7.65
CA VAL A 380 -22.32 -3.21 6.30
C VAL A 380 -20.97 -3.90 6.41
N ALA A 381 -20.83 -5.03 5.73
CA ALA A 381 -19.61 -5.85 5.78
C ALA A 381 -18.31 -5.08 5.49
N ALA A 382 -18.37 -4.07 4.60
CA ALA A 382 -17.23 -3.24 4.22
C ALA A 382 -16.72 -2.31 5.34
N LEU A 383 -17.51 -2.06 6.38
CA LEU A 383 -17.21 -1.13 7.48
C LEU A 383 -17.19 -1.79 8.87
N LYS A 384 -17.51 -3.09 8.98
CA LYS A 384 -17.66 -3.79 10.26
C LYS A 384 -16.44 -3.71 11.19
N ASP A 385 -15.24 -3.58 10.62
CA ASP A 385 -13.97 -3.51 11.36
C ASP A 385 -13.53 -2.06 11.62
N LEU A 386 -14.34 -1.08 11.21
CA LEU A 386 -14.03 0.33 11.43
C LEU A 386 -14.35 0.73 12.88
N PRO A 387 -13.47 1.45 13.56
CA PRO A 387 -13.79 2.04 14.84
C PRO A 387 -14.93 3.06 14.71
N ASN A 388 -15.84 3.09 15.67
CA ASN A 388 -16.88 4.12 15.73
C ASN A 388 -16.49 5.20 16.75
N PRO A 389 -15.84 6.30 16.32
CA PRO A 389 -15.46 7.40 17.20
C PRO A 389 -16.67 8.26 17.63
N PHE A 390 -17.84 8.04 17.02
CA PHE A 390 -19.06 8.79 17.30
C PHE A 390 -20.02 8.04 18.22
N LYS A 391 -19.62 6.91 18.80
CA LYS A 391 -20.47 6.11 19.67
C LYS A 391 -20.95 6.95 20.85
N GLY A 392 -22.28 7.04 21.00
CA GLY A 392 -22.93 7.83 22.04
C GLY A 392 -23.08 9.32 21.72
N LYS A 393 -22.63 9.78 20.55
CA LYS A 393 -22.89 11.13 20.02
C LYS A 393 -24.13 11.06 19.11
N ASN A 394 -25.12 11.87 19.36
CA ASN A 394 -26.34 11.93 18.55
C ASN A 394 -26.24 12.98 17.43
N HIS A 395 -25.35 13.95 17.60
CA HIS A 395 -25.19 15.10 16.71
C HIS A 395 -23.74 15.58 16.72
N LEU A 396 -23.30 16.19 15.62
CA LEU A 396 -22.01 16.88 15.50
C LEU A 396 -22.25 18.36 15.17
N ASP A 397 -21.44 19.23 15.77
CA ASP A 397 -21.42 20.64 15.40
C ASP A 397 -20.62 20.78 14.09
N ILE A 398 -21.32 21.13 13.01
CA ILE A 398 -20.74 21.36 11.70
C ILE A 398 -20.71 22.85 11.41
N HIS A 399 -19.54 23.36 11.10
CA HIS A 399 -19.37 24.76 10.76
C HIS A 399 -19.68 25.01 9.28
N PRO A 400 -20.33 26.12 8.92
CA PRO A 400 -20.69 26.39 7.51
C PRO A 400 -19.49 26.86 6.69
N THR A 401 -18.43 27.37 7.32
CA THR A 401 -17.22 27.86 6.65
C THR A 401 -15.96 27.45 7.41
N ARG A 402 -14.83 27.36 6.69
CA ARG A 402 -13.52 27.11 7.31
C ARG A 402 -13.16 28.19 8.34
N ALA A 403 -13.41 29.46 8.03
CA ALA A 403 -13.11 30.55 8.95
C ALA A 403 -13.88 30.42 10.28
N ALA A 404 -15.18 30.05 10.23
CA ALA A 404 -15.98 29.81 11.43
C ALA A 404 -15.44 28.62 12.24
N ALA A 405 -15.06 27.53 11.58
CA ALA A 405 -14.48 26.35 12.21
C ALA A 405 -13.13 26.66 12.87
N ILE A 406 -12.24 27.35 12.17
CA ILE A 406 -10.91 27.74 12.70
C ILE A 406 -11.06 28.70 13.88
N GLY A 407 -11.98 29.65 13.80
CA GLY A 407 -12.25 30.59 14.91
C GLY A 407 -12.89 29.95 16.15
N SER A 408 -13.34 28.68 16.06
CA SER A 408 -13.96 27.94 17.17
C SER A 408 -12.98 27.06 17.96
N PHE A 409 -11.73 26.93 17.52
CA PHE A 409 -10.68 26.26 18.28
C PHE A 409 -10.25 27.08 19.53
#